data_49fbb9d7bd435b035dc238c3506ef91d
#
_entry.id   49fbb9d7bd435b035dc238c3506ef91d
#
_cell.length_a   1.000
_cell.length_b   1.000
_cell.length_c   1.000
_cell.angle_alpha   90.00
_cell.angle_beta   90.00
_cell.angle_gamma   90.00
#
_symmetry.space_group_name_H-M   'P 1'
#
loop_
_entity.id
_entity.type
_entity.pdbx_description
1 polymer ?
#
loop_
_entity_poly.entity_id
_entity_poly.type
_entity_poly.pdbx_seq_one_letter_code
_entity_poly.pdbx_strand_id
1 'polypeptide(L)'
;MALKRKDKPIGRVMDNISPSALKQMPKHVKNSGGRNSPLIGDNGLMLEEGDNRKFMTINQELLFMENIDLNDAEQVKARLAEYFDLYARFDVKPTVVGMAIALNGHHRQWLWSVVHDAPISGKGTMESLPRDVSDLIKKAYFSLENSWETYMQNGKINPVAGIFLGKNNFAYKDQTEHIVTPNTGQDEINTEEIKQRYLSDKSDN
;
A
#
# COMPACT_ATOMS: atom_id res chain seq x y z
N MET A 1 24.23 -49.32 -9.86
CA MET A 1 22.82 -49.61 -9.45
C MET A 1 22.18 -48.25 -9.09
N ALA A 2 21.37 -47.68 -10.00
CA ALA A 2 20.72 -46.41 -9.79
C ALA A 2 19.33 -46.63 -9.21
N LEU A 3 19.08 -46.07 -8.02
CA LEU A 3 17.78 -46.12 -7.37
C LEU A 3 16.81 -45.19 -8.10
N LYS A 4 15.88 -45.78 -8.86
CA LYS A 4 14.71 -45.07 -9.40
C LYS A 4 13.87 -44.54 -8.22
N ARG A 5 13.87 -43.21 -7.99
CA ARG A 5 12.84 -42.58 -7.21
C ARG A 5 11.50 -42.75 -7.92
N LYS A 6 10.59 -43.46 -7.31
CA LYS A 6 9.19 -43.48 -7.73
C LYS A 6 8.62 -42.08 -7.37
N ASP A 7 8.44 -41.25 -8.37
CA ASP A 7 7.63 -40.04 -8.25
C ASP A 7 6.19 -40.48 -7.93
N LYS A 8 5.83 -40.41 -6.64
CA LYS A 8 4.42 -40.43 -6.30
C LYS A 8 3.82 -39.13 -6.85
N PRO A 9 2.78 -39.20 -7.70
CA PRO A 9 2.07 -38.00 -8.07
C PRO A 9 1.60 -37.35 -6.75
N ILE A 10 1.80 -36.04 -6.65
CA ILE A 10 1.20 -35.23 -5.58
C ILE A 10 -0.31 -35.32 -5.83
N GLY A 11 -0.89 -36.41 -5.33
CA GLY A 11 -2.31 -36.68 -5.40
C GLY A 11 -3.04 -35.57 -4.69
N ARG A 12 -4.01 -35.01 -5.36
CA ARG A 12 -4.93 -34.05 -4.83
C ARG A 12 -5.45 -34.55 -3.49
N VAL A 13 -5.08 -33.86 -2.43
CA VAL A 13 -5.54 -34.16 -1.05
C VAL A 13 -7.08 -34.15 -0.98
N MET A 14 -7.73 -33.56 -1.98
CA MET A 14 -9.19 -33.48 -2.10
C MET A 14 -9.88 -34.71 -2.66
N ASP A 15 -9.15 -35.64 -3.34
CA ASP A 15 -9.78 -36.75 -4.01
C ASP A 15 -10.19 -37.90 -3.02
N ASN A 16 -9.79 -37.78 -1.74
CA ASN A 16 -10.10 -38.79 -0.70
C ASN A 16 -11.09 -38.28 0.36
N ILE A 17 -11.69 -37.13 0.20
CA ILE A 17 -12.69 -36.61 1.14
C ILE A 17 -14.06 -37.14 0.74
N SER A 18 -14.69 -37.94 1.60
CA SER A 18 -16.02 -38.47 1.33
C SER A 18 -17.06 -37.29 1.21
N PRO A 19 -18.09 -37.44 0.38
CA PRO A 19 -19.13 -36.43 0.26
C PRO A 19 -19.83 -36.06 1.57
N SER A 20 -19.84 -36.99 2.55
CA SER A 20 -20.36 -36.76 3.89
C SER A 20 -19.41 -35.91 4.75
N ALA A 21 -18.10 -36.02 4.56
CA ALA A 21 -17.11 -35.19 5.25
C ALA A 21 -17.09 -33.77 4.73
N LEU A 22 -17.33 -33.57 3.43
CA LEU A 22 -17.52 -32.24 2.82
C LEU A 22 -18.77 -31.52 3.36
N LYS A 23 -19.84 -32.24 3.69
CA LYS A 23 -21.03 -31.67 4.33
C LYS A 23 -20.81 -31.29 5.80
N GLN A 24 -19.81 -31.91 6.47
CA GLN A 24 -19.46 -31.64 7.86
C GLN A 24 -18.33 -30.57 7.98
N MET A 25 -17.73 -30.16 6.89
CA MET A 25 -16.84 -29.00 6.93
C MET A 25 -17.65 -27.80 7.45
N PRO A 26 -17.19 -27.12 8.49
CA PRO A 26 -17.90 -25.94 8.99
C PRO A 26 -18.09 -25.00 7.80
N LYS A 27 -19.35 -24.80 7.42
CA LYS A 27 -19.69 -23.69 6.53
C LYS A 27 -19.01 -22.49 7.14
N HIS A 28 -18.18 -21.82 6.37
CA HIS A 28 -17.44 -20.62 6.77
C HIS A 28 -18.28 -19.84 7.77
N VAL A 29 -17.97 -19.97 9.04
CA VAL A 29 -18.67 -19.25 10.09
C VAL A 29 -18.36 -17.80 9.80
N LYS A 30 -19.35 -17.07 9.29
CA LYS A 30 -19.24 -15.62 9.14
C LYS A 30 -18.96 -15.11 10.55
N ASN A 31 -17.69 -14.86 10.81
CA ASN A 31 -17.22 -14.43 12.11
C ASN A 31 -17.82 -13.05 12.39
N SER A 32 -18.93 -13.01 13.07
CA SER A 32 -19.62 -11.77 13.43
C SER A 32 -18.73 -10.84 14.27
N GLY A 33 -17.70 -11.38 14.94
CA GLY A 33 -16.72 -10.62 15.69
C GLY A 33 -15.62 -9.96 14.87
N GLY A 34 -15.35 -10.43 13.65
CA GLY A 34 -14.34 -9.84 12.74
C GLY A 34 -14.87 -8.70 11.87
N ARG A 35 -16.17 -8.47 11.88
CA ARG A 35 -16.86 -7.55 10.97
C ARG A 35 -16.39 -6.10 11.02
N ASN A 36 -15.86 -5.69 12.16
CA ASN A 36 -15.38 -4.33 12.39
C ASN A 36 -13.87 -4.22 12.46
N SER A 37 -13.14 -5.33 12.26
CA SER A 37 -11.68 -5.27 12.19
C SER A 37 -11.27 -4.94 10.76
N PRO A 38 -10.62 -3.81 10.53
CA PRO A 38 -10.10 -3.47 9.20
C PRO A 38 -9.00 -4.43 8.74
N LEU A 39 -8.47 -5.26 9.65
CA LEU A 39 -7.46 -6.27 9.38
C LEU A 39 -8.06 -7.65 9.06
N ILE A 40 -9.29 -7.91 9.49
CA ILE A 40 -9.96 -9.22 9.40
C ILE A 40 -11.33 -9.08 8.70
N GLY A 41 -11.48 -8.07 7.86
CA GLY A 41 -12.68 -7.94 7.04
C GLY A 41 -12.78 -9.09 6.04
N ASP A 42 -13.92 -9.77 6.01
CA ASP A 42 -14.17 -10.94 5.15
C ASP A 42 -13.97 -10.69 3.65
N ASN A 43 -13.89 -9.44 3.23
CA ASN A 43 -13.92 -9.05 1.82
C ASN A 43 -12.55 -8.78 1.18
N GLY A 44 -11.46 -9.12 1.84
CA GLY A 44 -10.14 -8.76 1.31
C GLY A 44 -9.05 -9.83 1.44
N LEU A 45 -9.33 -10.92 2.13
CA LEU A 45 -8.31 -11.94 2.43
C LEU A 45 -8.34 -13.12 1.49
N MET A 46 -9.45 -13.36 0.79
CA MET A 46 -9.57 -14.46 -0.17
C MET A 46 -9.66 -13.90 -1.57
N LEU A 47 -8.75 -14.37 -2.43
CA LEU A 47 -8.83 -14.13 -3.86
C LEU A 47 -10.05 -14.87 -4.42
N GLU A 48 -10.80 -14.21 -5.28
CA GLU A 48 -11.83 -14.87 -6.07
C GLU A 48 -11.20 -15.82 -7.10
N GLU A 49 -11.98 -16.77 -7.57
CA GLU A 49 -11.50 -17.70 -8.59
C GLU A 49 -11.08 -16.93 -9.85
N GLY A 50 -9.82 -17.11 -10.25
CA GLY A 50 -9.25 -16.44 -11.41
C GLY A 50 -8.47 -15.15 -11.11
N ASP A 51 -8.61 -14.53 -9.94
CA ASP A 51 -7.90 -13.27 -9.61
C ASP A 51 -6.39 -13.44 -9.63
N ASN A 52 -5.89 -14.52 -9.05
CA ASN A 52 -4.45 -14.77 -9.11
C ASN A 52 -3.93 -14.90 -10.54
N ARG A 53 -4.72 -15.49 -11.45
CA ARG A 53 -4.37 -15.56 -12.87
C ARG A 53 -4.29 -14.18 -13.49
N LYS A 54 -5.28 -13.31 -13.24
CA LYS A 54 -5.28 -11.92 -13.74
C LYS A 54 -4.03 -11.18 -13.27
N PHE A 55 -3.73 -11.24 -11.98
CA PHE A 55 -2.56 -10.54 -11.40
C PHE A 55 -1.25 -11.05 -11.99
N MET A 56 -1.10 -12.38 -12.13
CA MET A 56 0.10 -12.96 -12.72
C MET A 56 0.24 -12.63 -14.20
N THR A 57 -0.86 -12.61 -14.96
CA THR A 57 -0.84 -12.21 -16.38
C THR A 57 -0.41 -10.77 -16.54
N ILE A 58 -0.98 -9.84 -15.76
CA ILE A 58 -0.57 -8.43 -15.79
C ILE A 58 0.92 -8.29 -15.46
N ASN A 59 1.40 -8.99 -14.43
CA ASN A 59 2.82 -8.94 -14.08
C ASN A 59 3.73 -9.51 -15.16
N GLN A 60 3.30 -10.55 -15.87
CA GLN A 60 4.05 -11.09 -17.01
C GLN A 60 4.06 -10.11 -18.18
N GLU A 61 2.94 -9.51 -18.54
CA GLU A 61 2.89 -8.50 -19.61
C GLU A 61 3.79 -7.31 -19.27
N LEU A 62 3.75 -6.79 -18.04
CA LEU A 62 4.63 -5.73 -17.58
C LEU A 62 6.12 -6.11 -17.62
N LEU A 63 6.45 -7.36 -17.24
CA LEU A 63 7.83 -7.86 -17.22
C LEU A 63 8.43 -7.95 -18.62
N PHE A 64 7.62 -8.28 -19.63
CA PHE A 64 8.06 -8.48 -21.00
C PHE A 64 7.83 -7.27 -21.92
N MET A 65 7.39 -6.14 -21.38
CA MET A 65 7.34 -4.89 -22.13
C MET A 65 8.73 -4.49 -22.59
N GLU A 66 8.88 -4.18 -23.87
CA GLU A 66 10.14 -3.70 -24.43
C GLU A 66 10.50 -2.32 -23.84
N ASN A 67 11.80 -2.04 -23.74
CA ASN A 67 12.24 -0.73 -23.29
C ASN A 67 11.91 0.34 -24.35
N ILE A 68 11.54 1.52 -23.87
CA ILE A 68 11.26 2.70 -24.68
C ILE A 68 12.33 3.77 -24.47
N ASP A 69 12.43 4.73 -25.38
CA ASP A 69 13.23 5.92 -25.14
C ASP A 69 12.45 6.87 -24.19
N LEU A 70 12.95 7.02 -22.97
CA LEU A 70 12.35 7.92 -21.98
C LEU A 70 12.58 9.41 -22.29
N ASN A 71 13.34 9.74 -23.34
CA ASN A 71 13.44 11.13 -23.81
C ASN A 71 12.43 11.44 -24.91
N ASP A 72 11.71 10.46 -25.42
CA ASP A 72 10.67 10.62 -26.43
C ASP A 72 9.28 10.66 -25.79
N ALA A 73 8.67 11.83 -25.78
CA ALA A 73 7.36 12.05 -25.17
C ALA A 73 6.25 11.21 -25.80
N GLU A 74 6.29 10.93 -27.10
CA GLU A 74 5.27 10.11 -27.76
C GLU A 74 5.40 8.64 -27.38
N GLN A 75 6.62 8.11 -27.26
CA GLN A 75 6.83 6.75 -26.76
C GLN A 75 6.37 6.61 -25.31
N VAL A 76 6.71 7.57 -24.44
CA VAL A 76 6.26 7.57 -23.03
C VAL A 76 4.75 7.66 -22.94
N LYS A 77 4.11 8.52 -23.74
CA LYS A 77 2.65 8.64 -23.78
C LYS A 77 1.97 7.35 -24.25
N ALA A 78 2.48 6.73 -25.30
CA ALA A 78 1.98 5.45 -25.79
C ALA A 78 2.12 4.36 -24.73
N ARG A 79 3.27 4.27 -24.04
CA ARG A 79 3.52 3.30 -22.98
C ARG A 79 2.59 3.52 -21.77
N LEU A 80 2.34 4.74 -21.36
CA LEU A 80 1.42 5.04 -20.28
C LEU A 80 -0.03 4.66 -20.65
N ALA A 81 -0.44 4.89 -21.90
CA ALA A 81 -1.73 4.44 -22.39
C ALA A 81 -1.84 2.90 -22.37
N GLU A 82 -0.83 2.19 -22.88
CA GLU A 82 -0.74 0.73 -22.84
C GLU A 82 -0.82 0.19 -21.40
N TYR A 83 -0.12 0.82 -20.48
CA TYR A 83 -0.16 0.46 -19.06
C TYR A 83 -1.57 0.56 -18.46
N PHE A 84 -2.28 1.67 -18.67
CA PHE A 84 -3.65 1.82 -18.16
C PHE A 84 -4.63 0.86 -18.85
N ASP A 85 -4.49 0.65 -20.16
CA ASP A 85 -5.30 -0.29 -20.92
C ASP A 85 -5.10 -1.73 -20.43
N LEU A 86 -3.87 -2.12 -20.12
CA LEU A 86 -3.57 -3.43 -19.56
C LEU A 86 -4.37 -3.69 -18.28
N TYR A 87 -4.36 -2.77 -17.33
CA TYR A 87 -5.12 -2.92 -16.10
C TYR A 87 -6.64 -2.87 -16.32
N ALA A 88 -7.10 -2.04 -17.25
CA ALA A 88 -8.52 -1.96 -17.61
C ALA A 88 -9.03 -3.24 -18.26
N ARG A 89 -8.25 -3.88 -19.15
CA ARG A 89 -8.60 -5.16 -19.79
C ARG A 89 -8.86 -6.29 -18.80
N PHE A 90 -8.16 -6.30 -17.70
CA PHE A 90 -8.31 -7.32 -16.66
C PHE A 90 -9.23 -6.91 -15.51
N ASP A 91 -9.81 -5.72 -15.55
CA ASP A 91 -10.61 -5.15 -14.46
C ASP A 91 -9.87 -5.17 -13.11
N VAL A 92 -8.59 -4.78 -13.14
CA VAL A 92 -7.70 -4.73 -11.97
C VAL A 92 -7.28 -3.29 -11.72
N LYS A 93 -7.19 -2.91 -10.45
CA LYS A 93 -6.76 -1.57 -10.06
C LYS A 93 -5.29 -1.35 -10.42
N PRO A 94 -4.95 -0.28 -11.16
CA PRO A 94 -3.57 0.03 -11.51
C PRO A 94 -2.74 0.38 -10.27
N THR A 95 -1.44 0.09 -10.33
CA THR A 95 -0.53 0.27 -9.20
C THR A 95 0.66 1.17 -9.53
N VAL A 96 1.11 1.96 -8.56
CA VAL A 96 2.29 2.81 -8.71
C VAL A 96 3.54 2.00 -9.09
N VAL A 97 3.71 0.81 -8.53
CA VAL A 97 4.82 -0.08 -8.88
C VAL A 97 4.70 -0.59 -10.30
N GLY A 98 3.49 -0.98 -10.74
CA GLY A 98 3.25 -1.40 -12.11
C GLY A 98 3.59 -0.31 -13.13
N MET A 99 3.25 0.95 -12.85
CA MET A 99 3.64 2.08 -13.68
C MET A 99 5.16 2.25 -13.77
N ALA A 100 5.88 2.09 -12.66
CA ALA A 100 7.33 2.16 -12.66
C ALA A 100 7.97 1.03 -13.49
N ILE A 101 7.40 -0.18 -13.43
CA ILE A 101 7.85 -1.31 -14.25
C ILE A 101 7.59 -1.03 -15.74
N ALA A 102 6.41 -0.53 -16.10
CA ALA A 102 6.07 -0.18 -17.49
C ALA A 102 7.00 0.88 -18.07
N LEU A 103 7.57 1.74 -17.25
CA LEU A 103 8.57 2.73 -17.61
C LEU A 103 9.99 2.15 -17.48
N ASN A 104 10.32 1.12 -18.27
CA ASN A 104 11.63 0.46 -18.37
C ASN A 104 12.11 -0.25 -17.08
N GLY A 105 11.20 -0.79 -16.27
CA GLY A 105 11.56 -1.57 -15.10
C GLY A 105 12.15 -0.73 -13.96
N HIS A 106 11.83 0.53 -13.90
CA HIS A 106 12.23 1.38 -12.80
C HIS A 106 11.54 0.99 -11.48
N HIS A 107 12.16 1.32 -10.36
CA HIS A 107 11.58 1.11 -9.04
C HIS A 107 10.72 2.32 -8.61
N ARG A 108 9.85 2.11 -7.64
CA ARG A 108 8.93 3.14 -7.12
C ARG A 108 9.63 4.44 -6.70
N GLN A 109 10.83 4.37 -6.12
CA GLN A 109 11.56 5.55 -5.66
C GLN A 109 12.00 6.45 -6.82
N TRP A 110 12.37 5.87 -7.97
CA TRP A 110 12.67 6.64 -9.18
C TRP A 110 11.41 7.40 -9.63
N LEU A 111 10.28 6.72 -9.73
CA LEU A 111 9.02 7.34 -10.12
C LEU A 111 8.64 8.48 -9.15
N TRP A 112 8.79 8.25 -7.86
CA TRP A 112 8.53 9.26 -6.84
C TRP A 112 9.44 10.48 -7.00
N SER A 113 10.72 10.28 -7.30
CA SER A 113 11.66 11.38 -7.52
C SER A 113 11.33 12.22 -8.76
N VAL A 114 10.86 11.57 -9.85
CA VAL A 114 10.39 12.27 -11.06
C VAL A 114 9.16 13.13 -10.75
N VAL A 115 8.22 12.60 -9.99
CA VAL A 115 6.97 13.28 -9.66
C VAL A 115 7.20 14.49 -8.75
N HIS A 116 8.11 14.38 -7.78
CA HIS A 116 8.34 15.41 -6.75
C HIS A 116 9.57 16.28 -7.02
N ASP A 117 10.22 16.14 -8.17
CA ASP A 117 11.48 16.83 -8.52
C ASP A 117 12.56 16.67 -7.42
N ALA A 118 12.59 15.50 -6.80
CA ALA A 118 13.44 15.20 -5.65
C ALA A 118 14.61 14.29 -6.05
N PRO A 119 15.83 14.52 -5.56
CA PRO A 119 16.96 13.63 -5.83
C PRO A 119 16.72 12.25 -5.22
N ILE A 120 17.15 11.21 -5.92
CA ILE A 120 17.15 9.85 -5.36
C ILE A 120 18.25 9.78 -4.30
N SER A 121 17.87 9.47 -3.06
CA SER A 121 18.81 9.34 -1.95
C SER A 121 19.93 8.33 -2.29
N GLY A 122 21.18 8.76 -2.28
CA GLY A 122 22.36 7.90 -2.45
C GLY A 122 22.86 7.68 -3.88
N LYS A 123 22.21 8.24 -4.90
CA LYS A 123 22.72 8.26 -6.27
C LYS A 123 22.78 9.71 -6.74
N GLY A 124 23.91 10.08 -7.35
CA GLY A 124 24.11 11.42 -7.92
C GLY A 124 22.95 11.89 -8.80
N THR A 125 23.08 13.11 -9.31
CA THR A 125 22.08 13.80 -10.13
C THR A 125 21.24 12.86 -10.98
N MET A 126 19.90 12.92 -10.80
CA MET A 126 18.97 12.30 -11.74
C MET A 126 19.37 12.75 -13.15
N GLU A 127 19.44 11.80 -14.08
CA GLU A 127 19.31 12.17 -15.50
C GLU A 127 18.02 12.98 -15.62
N SER A 128 18.16 14.25 -16.00
CA SER A 128 17.02 15.13 -16.12
C SER A 128 16.22 14.70 -17.33
N LEU A 129 15.07 14.08 -17.10
CA LEU A 129 14.11 13.83 -18.17
C LEU A 129 13.69 15.15 -18.83
N PRO A 130 13.40 15.16 -20.14
CA PRO A 130 12.75 16.29 -20.78
C PRO A 130 11.50 16.72 -20.01
N ARG A 131 11.22 18.02 -20.00
CA ARG A 131 10.13 18.57 -19.20
C ARG A 131 8.77 18.03 -19.60
N ASP A 132 8.52 17.88 -20.90
CA ASP A 132 7.29 17.32 -21.45
C ASP A 132 7.08 15.87 -21.02
N VAL A 133 8.13 15.05 -20.99
CA VAL A 133 8.12 13.67 -20.48
C VAL A 133 7.83 13.66 -18.98
N SER A 134 8.53 14.48 -18.21
CA SER A 134 8.30 14.60 -16.76
C SER A 134 6.86 15.00 -16.46
N ASP A 135 6.30 15.96 -17.21
CA ASP A 135 4.91 16.39 -17.05
C ASP A 135 3.90 15.30 -17.42
N LEU A 136 4.19 14.47 -18.43
CA LEU A 136 3.36 13.30 -18.76
C LEU A 136 3.36 12.27 -17.63
N ILE A 137 4.53 11.95 -17.10
CA ILE A 137 4.67 11.00 -15.98
C ILE A 137 3.94 11.53 -14.73
N LYS A 138 4.07 12.83 -14.41
CA LYS A 138 3.34 13.48 -13.32
C LYS A 138 1.83 13.36 -13.49
N LYS A 139 1.31 13.66 -14.68
CA LYS A 139 -0.13 13.53 -14.98
C LYS A 139 -0.63 12.11 -14.82
N ALA A 140 0.13 11.12 -15.29
CA ALA A 140 -0.22 9.71 -15.13
C ALA A 140 -0.20 9.28 -13.65
N TYR A 141 0.75 9.78 -12.88
CA TYR A 141 0.81 9.53 -11.44
C TYR A 141 -0.40 10.13 -10.70
N PHE A 142 -0.78 11.36 -11.00
CA PHE A 142 -1.98 11.98 -10.44
C PHE A 142 -3.27 11.25 -10.88
N SER A 143 -3.27 10.61 -12.05
CA SER A 143 -4.39 9.75 -12.46
C SER A 143 -4.49 8.49 -11.58
N LEU A 144 -3.36 7.94 -11.14
CA LEU A 144 -3.35 6.84 -10.16
C LEU A 144 -3.86 7.30 -8.78
N GLU A 145 -3.44 8.47 -8.33
CA GLU A 145 -3.93 9.07 -7.07
C GLU A 145 -5.43 9.31 -7.11
N ASN A 146 -5.94 9.92 -8.18
CA ASN A 146 -7.37 10.11 -8.39
C ASN A 146 -8.15 8.79 -8.42
N SER A 147 -7.60 7.76 -9.05
CA SER A 147 -8.21 6.43 -9.06
C SER A 147 -8.25 5.82 -7.65
N TRP A 148 -7.14 5.95 -6.89
CA TRP A 148 -7.06 5.50 -5.51
C TRP A 148 -8.10 6.22 -4.63
N GLU A 149 -8.23 7.55 -4.75
CA GLU A 149 -9.22 8.33 -4.02
C GLU A 149 -10.64 7.90 -4.37
N THR A 150 -10.93 7.72 -5.65
CA THR A 150 -12.22 7.23 -6.14
C THR A 150 -12.57 5.86 -5.53
N TYR A 151 -11.61 4.95 -5.49
CA TYR A 151 -11.80 3.62 -4.88
C TYR A 151 -12.01 3.71 -3.37
N MET A 152 -11.33 4.61 -2.68
CA MET A 152 -11.52 4.87 -1.25
C MET A 152 -12.93 5.38 -0.96
N GLN A 153 -13.38 6.41 -1.68
CA GLN A 153 -14.71 7.00 -1.52
C GLN A 153 -15.84 6.00 -1.79
N ASN A 154 -15.63 5.08 -2.72
CA ASN A 154 -16.62 4.05 -3.08
C ASN A 154 -16.48 2.74 -2.29
N GLY A 155 -15.62 2.70 -1.29
CA GLY A 155 -15.42 1.50 -0.45
C GLY A 155 -14.85 0.29 -1.20
N LYS A 156 -14.12 0.53 -2.31
CA LYS A 156 -13.53 -0.53 -3.15
C LYS A 156 -12.11 -0.91 -2.73
N ILE A 157 -11.58 -0.30 -1.69
CA ILE A 157 -10.30 -0.63 -1.07
C ILE A 157 -10.52 -0.83 0.43
N ASN A 158 -9.83 -1.80 1.02
CA ASN A 158 -9.78 -1.94 2.46
C ASN A 158 -9.24 -0.62 3.07
N PRO A 159 -9.93 0.03 4.03
CA PRO A 159 -9.54 1.34 4.54
C PRO A 159 -8.12 1.39 5.09
N VAL A 160 -7.68 0.35 5.82
CA VAL A 160 -6.32 0.29 6.38
C VAL A 160 -5.27 0.22 5.28
N ALA A 161 -5.48 -0.67 4.29
CA ALA A 161 -4.59 -0.77 3.14
C ALA A 161 -4.59 0.53 2.31
N GLY A 162 -5.75 1.15 2.15
CA GLY A 162 -5.90 2.40 1.43
C GLY A 162 -5.13 3.55 2.10
N ILE A 163 -5.27 3.73 3.42
CA ILE A 163 -4.53 4.73 4.18
C ILE A 163 -3.01 4.48 4.10
N PHE A 164 -2.59 3.21 4.26
CA PHE A 164 -1.18 2.84 4.13
C PHE A 164 -0.62 3.19 2.74
N LEU A 165 -1.35 2.85 1.68
CA LEU A 165 -0.94 3.17 0.30
C LEU A 165 -0.94 4.68 0.04
N GLY A 166 -1.93 5.42 0.53
CA GLY A 166 -2.00 6.87 0.44
C GLY A 166 -0.76 7.54 1.05
N LYS A 167 -0.40 7.15 2.26
CA LYS A 167 0.80 7.68 2.95
C LYS A 167 2.09 7.34 2.22
N ASN A 168 2.23 6.12 1.70
CA ASN A 168 3.47 5.66 1.10
C ASN A 168 3.65 6.06 -0.37
N ASN A 169 2.55 6.23 -1.10
CA ASN A 169 2.62 6.54 -2.52
C ASN A 169 2.31 8.01 -2.81
N PHE A 170 1.37 8.63 -2.09
CA PHE A 170 0.84 9.96 -2.41
C PHE A 170 1.14 11.01 -1.33
N ALA A 171 2.06 10.73 -0.42
CA ALA A 171 2.54 11.63 0.62
C ALA A 171 1.45 12.15 1.59
N TYR A 172 0.31 11.47 1.72
CA TYR A 172 -0.68 11.80 2.73
C TYR A 172 -0.11 11.66 4.14
N LYS A 173 -0.42 12.61 5.01
CA LYS A 173 0.08 12.63 6.39
C LYS A 173 -1.09 12.73 7.35
N ASP A 174 -0.96 12.08 8.51
CA ASP A 174 -1.86 12.36 9.61
C ASP A 174 -1.53 13.76 10.15
N GLN A 175 -2.53 14.60 10.23
CA GLN A 175 -2.41 15.87 10.93
C GLN A 175 -2.72 15.61 12.42
N THR A 176 -1.70 15.63 13.25
CA THR A 176 -1.87 15.61 14.71
C THR A 176 -1.73 17.05 15.20
N GLU A 177 -2.82 17.65 15.59
CA GLU A 177 -2.82 18.95 16.24
C GLU A 177 -2.45 18.74 17.72
N HIS A 178 -1.22 19.08 18.08
CA HIS A 178 -0.84 19.18 19.49
C HIS A 178 -1.32 20.52 20.02
N ILE A 179 -2.51 20.55 20.61
CA ILE A 179 -2.95 21.69 21.39
C ILE A 179 -2.10 21.69 22.66
N VAL A 180 -0.98 22.39 22.63
CA VAL A 180 -0.24 22.75 23.84
C VAL A 180 -1.08 23.82 24.55
N THR A 181 -1.97 23.39 25.43
CA THR A 181 -2.59 24.33 26.38
C THR A 181 -1.46 24.75 27.31
N PRO A 182 -1.02 26.03 27.25
CA PRO A 182 -0.06 26.48 28.24
C PRO A 182 -0.74 26.30 29.61
N ASN A 183 -0.07 25.53 30.47
CA ASN A 183 -0.54 25.35 31.85
C ASN A 183 -0.35 26.68 32.58
N THR A 184 -1.33 27.59 32.40
CA THR A 184 -1.38 28.88 33.08
C THR A 184 -1.74 28.74 34.57
N GLY A 185 -1.78 27.49 35.07
CA GLY A 185 -1.99 27.15 36.50
C GLY A 185 -0.71 26.66 37.15
N GLN A 186 0.44 27.23 36.87
CA GLN A 186 1.47 27.31 37.90
C GLN A 186 0.99 28.38 38.87
N ASP A 187 0.13 27.98 39.80
CA ASP A 187 0.12 28.63 41.10
C ASP A 187 1.59 28.71 41.52
N GLU A 188 2.10 29.94 41.69
CA GLU A 188 3.44 30.13 42.20
C GLU A 188 3.51 29.32 43.48
N ILE A 189 4.24 28.23 43.47
CA ILE A 189 4.45 27.38 44.63
C ILE A 189 5.11 28.30 45.66
N ASN A 190 4.29 28.82 46.57
CA ASN A 190 4.79 29.68 47.61
C ASN A 190 5.65 28.83 48.56
N THR A 191 6.93 28.84 48.30
CA THR A 191 7.95 28.08 49.06
C THR A 191 7.91 28.40 50.55
N GLU A 192 7.37 29.56 50.93
CA GLU A 192 7.19 29.95 52.31
C GLU A 192 6.01 29.22 52.99
N GLU A 193 4.90 29.03 52.29
CA GLU A 193 3.78 28.22 52.80
C GLU A 193 4.15 26.74 52.99
N ILE A 194 4.93 26.19 52.11
CA ILE A 194 5.43 24.81 52.26
C ILE A 194 6.35 24.71 53.49
N LYS A 195 7.25 25.66 53.65
CA LYS A 195 8.11 25.70 54.83
C LYS A 195 7.32 25.83 56.13
N GLN A 196 6.28 26.66 56.19
CA GLN A 196 5.44 26.82 57.39
C GLN A 196 4.67 25.53 57.72
N ARG A 197 4.15 24.80 56.74
CA ARG A 197 3.52 23.48 56.96
C ARG A 197 4.51 22.46 57.51
N TYR A 198 5.74 22.38 56.98
CA TYR A 198 6.76 21.47 57.49
C TYR A 198 7.25 21.82 58.91
N LEU A 199 7.19 23.10 59.31
CA LEU A 199 7.60 23.55 60.65
C LEU A 199 6.48 23.35 61.68
N SER A 200 5.20 23.46 61.30
CA SER A 200 4.08 23.17 62.18
C SER A 200 3.96 21.70 62.53
N ASP A 201 4.21 20.78 61.58
CA ASP A 201 4.18 19.33 61.81
C ASP A 201 5.33 18.82 62.73
N LYS A 202 6.36 19.64 62.97
CA LYS A 202 7.48 19.29 63.85
C LYS A 202 7.32 19.79 65.33
N SER A 203 6.28 20.61 65.59
CA SER A 203 6.06 21.15 66.96
C SER A 203 5.09 20.32 67.77
N ASP A 204 4.45 19.29 67.25
CA ASP A 204 3.48 18.43 67.85
C ASP A 204 3.99 17.01 68.19
N ASN A 205 5.31 16.79 68.27
CA ASN A 205 5.90 15.54 68.74
C ASN A 205 6.89 15.79 69.90
#